data_6f963edd2316e72343c4bfb4481f6c13
#
_entry.id   6f963edd2316e72343c4bfb4481f6c13
#
_cell.length_a   1.000
_cell.length_b   1.000
_cell.length_c   1.000
_cell.angle_alpha   90.00
_cell.angle_beta   90.00
_cell.angle_gamma   90.00
#
_symmetry.space_group_name_H-M   'P 1'
#
loop_
_entity.id
_entity.type
_entity.pdbx_description
1 polymer ?
#
loop_
_entity_poly.entity_id
_entity_poly.type
_entity_poly.pdbx_seq_one_letter_code
_entity_poly.pdbx_strand_id
1 'polypeptide(L)'
;MMKKKLFFLLVFSCLVTAACAGQETPPETQKSDIPDTQEAESLGAEDVELSGNQVQEPAEESEAGNVENYEGVPYRLYPTSENAWVGDVMPMADENGLQLYYLYDTDHNGVGYHPIYKFSTSNFYEYQDDGLVILYGSSAEEPDLAIGTGSVLKAQDGRYHCFYTGHNDTFPDKGLDKECVMHAVSEDNISWTKIPEDTFYAAEHYSGDDFRDPFVFWNEDEQCYWLLIAAHDEKLGGIVARYTSTDLSKWTLCDPLYAPEKQYMLECPDLFRMGDYYYLFYSWDRVTYYAMSNSIYGPFAEPADNILDGTGFCFYAAKTAEFEGKRYLCGWMGRKSEPKDTGAYDWAGSMVIHELVQKEDGTLGVKEPSSLENYFVVDKTPAVMGTAGDVEKDNGVYRLSAGADDVALAEFGMREPTMLLECTVSLDRDGYAGFAFGAGDDYGKYTGLVLDAKNNSVHFEGCVLSRIAYVEPVISTHFTFEPGKEYHIKLIMENEIAVLYIDDTKALSNRIYKSVDGAVHWGIFANNTEAAFRDIVVKVPAAE
;
A
#
# COMPACT_ATOMS: atom_id res chain seq x y z
N MET A 1 10.52 -37.76 57.36
CA MET A 1 9.08 -37.83 57.75
C MET A 1 8.26 -37.39 56.56
N MET A 2 7.91 -38.29 55.81
CA MET A 2 6.70 -38.84 55.24
C MET A 2 5.39 -38.11 55.60
N LYS A 3 4.64 -37.69 54.55
CA LYS A 3 3.26 -38.13 54.35
C LYS A 3 2.76 -37.77 52.93
N LYS A 4 2.48 -38.82 52.19
CA LYS A 4 1.65 -38.91 50.97
C LYS A 4 0.16 -38.71 51.28
N LYS A 5 -0.61 -38.26 50.31
CA LYS A 5 -2.00 -38.66 49.96
C LYS A 5 -2.37 -37.93 48.68
N LEU A 6 -2.57 -38.53 47.56
CA LEU A 6 -3.48 -39.57 47.00
C LEU A 6 -4.88 -39.06 46.63
N PHE A 7 -5.15 -39.02 45.32
CA PHE A 7 -6.34 -39.36 44.52
C PHE A 7 -7.72 -38.78 44.84
N PHE A 8 -8.41 -38.26 43.86
CA PHE A 8 -9.70 -38.80 43.40
C PHE A 8 -10.04 -38.42 41.96
N LEU A 9 -10.17 -39.44 41.11
CA LEU A 9 -10.77 -39.49 39.77
C LEU A 9 -12.29 -39.63 39.96
N LEU A 10 -13.09 -38.91 39.20
CA LEU A 10 -14.53 -39.24 39.04
C LEU A 10 -14.86 -39.22 37.53
N VAL A 11 -14.99 -40.44 37.02
CA VAL A 11 -15.61 -40.81 35.76
C VAL A 11 -17.13 -40.86 36.00
N PHE A 12 -17.92 -40.20 35.17
CA PHE A 12 -19.34 -40.51 35.01
C PHE A 12 -19.64 -40.87 33.56
N SER A 13 -19.90 -42.16 33.40
CA SER A 13 -20.49 -42.78 32.21
C SER A 13 -22.02 -42.80 32.42
N CYS A 14 -22.80 -42.43 31.41
CA CYS A 14 -24.17 -42.88 31.26
C CYS A 14 -24.51 -43.16 29.80
N LEU A 15 -25.10 -44.32 29.63
CA LEU A 15 -25.45 -45.01 28.38
C LEU A 15 -26.72 -44.45 27.71
N VAL A 16 -26.67 -44.38 26.40
CA VAL A 16 -27.54 -44.91 25.31
C VAL A 16 -29.06 -44.94 25.51
N THR A 17 -29.78 -44.28 24.60
CA THR A 17 -30.87 -44.91 23.84
C THR A 17 -30.92 -44.37 22.41
N ALA A 18 -30.96 -45.28 21.44
CA ALA A 18 -31.12 -45.07 20.04
C ALA A 18 -32.57 -44.78 19.65
N ALA A 19 -32.78 -43.83 18.72
CA ALA A 19 -33.96 -43.85 17.83
C ALA A 19 -33.54 -43.29 16.49
N CYS A 20 -33.79 -44.07 15.46
CA CYS A 20 -33.57 -43.74 14.04
C CYS A 20 -34.48 -42.60 13.57
N ALA A 21 -33.95 -41.67 12.77
CA ALA A 21 -34.42 -41.33 11.42
C ALA A 21 -33.86 -39.98 10.96
N GLY A 22 -33.45 -39.92 9.71
CA GLY A 22 -33.26 -38.67 8.92
C GLY A 22 -31.81 -38.22 8.78
N GLN A 23 -31.14 -38.71 7.74
CA GLN A 23 -29.97 -38.08 7.19
C GLN A 23 -30.39 -36.75 6.57
N GLU A 24 -30.00 -35.62 7.18
CA GLU A 24 -29.85 -34.34 6.50
C GLU A 24 -28.35 -34.07 6.36
N THR A 25 -27.91 -34.04 5.12
CA THR A 25 -26.58 -33.56 4.72
C THR A 25 -26.46 -32.07 5.06
N PRO A 26 -25.30 -31.61 5.58
CA PRO A 26 -25.06 -30.18 5.71
C PRO A 26 -25.05 -29.52 4.34
N PRO A 27 -25.50 -28.27 4.21
CA PRO A 27 -25.45 -27.55 2.93
C PRO A 27 -24.00 -27.37 2.51
N GLU A 28 -23.71 -27.78 1.27
CA GLU A 28 -22.48 -27.44 0.58
C GLU A 28 -22.34 -25.91 0.55
N THR A 29 -21.24 -25.41 1.04
CA THR A 29 -20.77 -24.07 0.78
C THR A 29 -20.63 -23.91 -0.75
N GLN A 30 -21.48 -23.11 -1.32
CA GLN A 30 -21.32 -22.66 -2.71
C GLN A 30 -19.97 -21.95 -2.82
N LYS A 31 -19.05 -22.58 -3.55
CA LYS A 31 -17.91 -21.87 -4.13
C LYS A 31 -18.48 -20.83 -5.08
N SER A 32 -18.18 -19.57 -4.82
CA SER A 32 -18.37 -18.50 -5.79
C SER A 32 -17.44 -18.80 -6.97
N ASP A 33 -18.03 -19.12 -8.10
CA ASP A 33 -17.34 -19.21 -9.39
C ASP A 33 -16.83 -17.80 -9.74
N ILE A 34 -15.53 -17.60 -9.55
CA ILE A 34 -14.81 -16.53 -10.24
C ILE A 34 -14.62 -17.05 -11.66
N PRO A 35 -14.98 -16.30 -12.72
CA PRO A 35 -14.79 -16.76 -14.08
C PRO A 35 -13.28 -16.91 -14.35
N ASP A 36 -12.87 -18.11 -14.71
CA ASP A 36 -11.58 -18.39 -15.33
C ASP A 36 -11.38 -17.46 -16.51
N THR A 37 -10.21 -16.83 -16.53
CA THR A 37 -9.70 -16.08 -17.67
C THR A 37 -9.71 -16.98 -18.91
N GLN A 38 -10.32 -16.49 -19.95
CA GLN A 38 -10.42 -17.14 -21.25
C GLN A 38 -9.03 -17.57 -21.76
N GLU A 39 -8.95 -18.84 -22.15
CA GLU A 39 -7.88 -19.37 -22.97
C GLU A 39 -7.71 -18.50 -24.23
N ALA A 40 -6.53 -17.93 -24.42
CA ALA A 40 -6.15 -17.30 -25.66
C ALA A 40 -5.90 -18.41 -26.70
N GLU A 41 -6.77 -18.49 -27.68
CA GLU A 41 -6.57 -19.36 -28.85
C GLU A 41 -5.28 -18.97 -29.60
N SER A 42 -4.41 -19.94 -29.77
CA SER A 42 -3.20 -19.85 -30.56
C SER A 42 -3.52 -19.53 -32.01
N LEU A 43 -3.21 -18.32 -32.46
CA LEU A 43 -3.12 -18.01 -33.88
C LEU A 43 -1.72 -18.33 -34.39
N GLY A 44 -1.69 -19.16 -35.46
CA GLY A 44 -0.51 -19.75 -36.02
C GLY A 44 0.53 -18.75 -36.50
N ALA A 45 1.79 -19.17 -36.31
CA ALA A 45 2.96 -18.48 -36.82
C ALA A 45 2.95 -18.47 -38.35
N GLU A 46 2.89 -17.30 -38.97
CA GLU A 46 3.34 -17.09 -40.33
C GLU A 46 4.74 -16.46 -40.30
N ASP A 47 5.67 -17.11 -41.01
CA ASP A 47 7.06 -16.70 -41.17
C ASP A 47 7.15 -15.27 -41.73
N VAL A 48 7.75 -14.35 -40.97
CA VAL A 48 8.17 -13.04 -41.45
C VAL A 48 9.68 -13.00 -41.51
N GLU A 49 10.21 -13.00 -42.74
CA GLU A 49 11.62 -12.79 -43.03
C GLU A 49 12.09 -11.41 -42.51
N LEU A 50 13.08 -11.43 -41.61
CA LEU A 50 13.77 -10.26 -41.12
C LEU A 50 14.78 -9.78 -42.16
N SER A 51 14.50 -8.70 -42.84
CA SER A 51 15.48 -7.95 -43.64
C SER A 51 15.77 -6.58 -43.03
N GLY A 52 17.02 -6.43 -42.58
CA GLY A 52 17.75 -5.17 -42.66
C GLY A 52 17.53 -4.12 -41.57
N ASN A 53 18.58 -3.90 -40.80
CA ASN A 53 18.83 -2.76 -39.90
C ASN A 53 18.18 -1.44 -40.35
N GLN A 54 17.16 -1.01 -39.65
CA GLN A 54 16.85 0.40 -39.45
C GLN A 54 16.56 0.60 -37.96
N VAL A 55 17.24 1.58 -37.38
CA VAL A 55 16.91 2.16 -36.10
C VAL A 55 15.46 2.66 -36.25
N GLN A 56 14.51 1.96 -35.67
CA GLN A 56 13.15 2.45 -35.58
C GLN A 56 13.13 3.62 -34.60
N GLU A 57 12.77 4.78 -35.13
CA GLU A 57 12.22 5.86 -34.30
C GLU A 57 11.06 5.28 -33.47
N PRO A 58 10.84 5.81 -32.24
CA PRO A 58 9.75 5.31 -31.39
C PRO A 58 8.44 5.30 -32.18
N ALA A 59 7.72 4.19 -32.09
CA ALA A 59 6.43 4.02 -32.76
C ALA A 59 5.52 5.22 -32.43
N GLU A 60 4.79 5.69 -33.43
CA GLU A 60 3.77 6.72 -33.30
C GLU A 60 2.91 6.43 -32.07
N GLU A 61 2.75 7.48 -31.23
CA GLU A 61 1.89 7.54 -30.04
C GLU A 61 0.56 6.85 -30.31
N SER A 62 0.43 5.59 -29.83
CA SER A 62 -0.90 5.10 -29.46
C SER A 62 -1.35 6.03 -28.35
N GLU A 63 -2.59 6.53 -28.41
CA GLU A 63 -3.17 7.36 -27.36
C GLU A 63 -2.96 6.65 -26.02
N ALA A 64 -1.83 6.98 -25.35
CA ALA A 64 -1.59 6.60 -23.98
C ALA A 64 -2.77 7.16 -23.21
N GLY A 65 -3.47 6.32 -22.46
CA GLY A 65 -4.54 6.78 -21.62
C GLY A 65 -3.97 7.91 -20.77
N ASN A 66 -4.42 9.14 -21.02
CA ASN A 66 -3.99 10.28 -20.27
C ASN A 66 -4.17 9.93 -18.80
N VAL A 67 -3.11 10.01 -18.02
CA VAL A 67 -3.21 10.17 -16.56
C VAL A 67 -3.97 11.48 -16.40
N GLU A 68 -5.31 11.40 -16.25
CA GLU A 68 -6.14 12.59 -16.14
C GLU A 68 -5.86 13.23 -14.79
N ASN A 69 -4.91 14.17 -14.78
CA ASN A 69 -4.82 15.16 -13.73
C ASN A 69 -6.15 15.91 -13.71
N TYR A 70 -6.82 15.89 -12.58
CA TYR A 70 -8.08 16.59 -12.44
C TYR A 70 -7.89 18.06 -12.76
N GLU A 71 -8.63 18.59 -13.75
CA GLU A 71 -8.58 19.98 -14.24
C GLU A 71 -7.17 20.53 -14.55
N GLY A 72 -6.17 19.69 -14.82
CA GLY A 72 -4.81 20.10 -15.13
C GLY A 72 -3.98 20.57 -13.94
N VAL A 73 -4.42 20.30 -12.71
CA VAL A 73 -3.61 20.52 -11.50
C VAL A 73 -2.64 19.35 -11.33
N PRO A 74 -1.32 19.57 -11.35
CA PRO A 74 -0.35 18.51 -11.20
C PRO A 74 -0.41 17.89 -9.79
N TYR A 75 -0.14 16.58 -9.70
CA TYR A 75 0.07 15.93 -8.40
C TYR A 75 1.45 16.30 -7.87
N ARG A 76 1.48 16.93 -6.70
CA ARG A 76 2.72 17.33 -6.02
C ARG A 76 3.04 16.48 -4.80
N LEU A 77 2.00 16.03 -4.09
CA LEU A 77 2.16 15.22 -2.88
C LEU A 77 2.18 13.72 -3.20
N TYR A 78 1.45 13.34 -4.23
CA TYR A 78 1.25 11.94 -4.64
C TYR A 78 1.62 11.75 -6.11
N PRO A 79 2.92 11.85 -6.45
CA PRO A 79 3.36 11.95 -7.84
C PRO A 79 3.03 10.71 -8.66
N THR A 80 2.75 10.96 -9.93
CA THR A 80 2.77 10.01 -11.03
C THR A 80 3.69 10.54 -12.12
N SER A 81 4.14 9.69 -13.04
CA SER A 81 4.76 10.17 -14.28
C SER A 81 3.74 10.79 -15.20
N GLU A 82 4.19 11.65 -16.12
CA GLU A 82 3.32 12.37 -17.06
C GLU A 82 2.43 11.44 -17.89
N ASN A 83 2.94 10.26 -18.27
CA ASN A 83 2.24 9.32 -19.14
C ASN A 83 2.19 7.90 -18.56
N ALA A 84 2.36 7.74 -17.25
CA ALA A 84 2.37 6.42 -16.61
C ALA A 84 2.03 6.48 -15.13
N TRP A 85 1.67 5.32 -14.60
CA TRP A 85 1.43 5.09 -13.20
C TRP A 85 2.69 4.58 -12.48
N VAL A 86 2.75 4.82 -11.20
CA VAL A 86 3.81 4.32 -10.31
C VAL A 86 3.43 2.93 -9.80
N GLY A 87 4.21 1.93 -10.15
CA GLY A 87 4.22 0.62 -9.52
C GLY A 87 5.32 0.52 -8.46
N ASP A 88 5.48 -0.61 -7.88
CA ASP A 88 6.36 -1.00 -6.77
C ASP A 88 7.59 -0.11 -6.54
N VAL A 89 7.58 0.62 -5.43
CA VAL A 89 8.60 1.63 -5.12
C VAL A 89 9.81 0.99 -4.46
N MET A 90 11.01 1.34 -4.92
CA MET A 90 12.30 0.92 -4.38
C MET A 90 13.04 2.15 -3.83
N PRO A 91 12.79 2.57 -2.57
CA PRO A 91 13.39 3.77 -2.02
C PRO A 91 14.85 3.54 -1.60
N MET A 92 15.70 4.54 -1.81
CA MET A 92 17.07 4.60 -1.33
C MET A 92 17.43 6.07 -1.06
N ALA A 93 18.15 6.35 0.01
CA ALA A 93 18.62 7.70 0.29
C ALA A 93 20.12 7.83 0.04
N ASP A 94 20.52 8.97 -0.50
CA ASP A 94 21.92 9.38 -0.65
C ASP A 94 22.11 10.87 -0.29
N GLU A 95 23.26 11.41 -0.59
CA GLU A 95 23.61 12.81 -0.35
C GLU A 95 22.74 13.81 -1.15
N ASN A 96 22.02 13.37 -2.17
CA ASN A 96 21.18 14.20 -3.03
C ASN A 96 19.69 14.17 -2.61
N GLY A 97 19.33 13.34 -1.66
CA GLY A 97 17.96 13.20 -1.18
C GLY A 97 17.44 11.76 -1.19
N LEU A 98 16.14 11.63 -1.10
CA LEU A 98 15.45 10.35 -1.22
C LEU A 98 15.26 10.04 -2.71
N GLN A 99 15.85 8.95 -3.14
CA GLN A 99 15.79 8.40 -4.50
C GLN A 99 14.69 7.34 -4.52
N LEU A 100 13.70 7.51 -5.38
CA LEU A 100 12.47 6.72 -5.43
C LEU A 100 12.39 6.04 -6.80
N TYR A 101 12.99 4.86 -6.92
CA TYR A 101 12.86 4.05 -8.12
C TYR A 101 11.51 3.36 -8.11
N TYR A 102 10.92 3.16 -9.28
CA TYR A 102 9.60 2.55 -9.39
C TYR A 102 9.41 1.85 -10.74
N LEU A 103 8.47 0.93 -10.78
CA LEU A 103 8.03 0.30 -12.01
C LEU A 103 7.10 1.26 -12.77
N TYR A 104 7.49 1.61 -13.98
CA TYR A 104 6.76 2.55 -14.83
C TYR A 104 5.69 1.80 -15.63
N ASP A 105 4.41 2.02 -15.32
CA ASP A 105 3.29 1.34 -15.93
C ASP A 105 2.50 2.26 -16.86
N THR A 106 2.45 1.91 -18.14
CA THR A 106 1.72 2.67 -19.18
C THR A 106 0.33 2.10 -19.48
N ASP A 107 -0.14 1.12 -18.72
CA ASP A 107 -1.41 0.43 -18.95
C ASP A 107 -1.52 -0.23 -20.33
N HIS A 108 -0.43 -0.82 -20.78
CA HIS A 108 -0.38 -1.49 -22.07
C HIS A 108 -1.00 -2.90 -22.01
N ASN A 109 -2.32 -3.01 -21.96
CA ASN A 109 -3.10 -4.23 -22.22
C ASN A 109 -2.57 -5.51 -21.53
N GLY A 110 -2.11 -5.40 -20.29
CA GLY A 110 -1.65 -6.53 -19.49
C GLY A 110 -0.26 -7.07 -19.86
N VAL A 111 0.48 -6.43 -20.74
CA VAL A 111 1.88 -6.78 -20.99
C VAL A 111 2.77 -5.92 -20.11
N GLY A 112 3.05 -6.44 -18.91
CA GLY A 112 3.79 -5.74 -17.88
C GLY A 112 5.30 -5.70 -18.13
N TYR A 113 5.77 -4.98 -19.13
CA TYR A 113 7.22 -4.83 -19.36
C TYR A 113 7.91 -3.95 -18.30
N HIS A 114 7.23 -2.98 -17.75
CA HIS A 114 7.59 -2.11 -16.61
C HIS A 114 9.08 -1.75 -16.52
N PRO A 115 9.60 -0.81 -17.30
CA PRO A 115 10.95 -0.32 -17.06
C PRO A 115 11.06 0.36 -15.70
N ILE A 116 12.26 0.43 -15.12
CA ILE A 116 12.50 1.16 -13.88
C ILE A 116 12.74 2.63 -14.22
N TYR A 117 11.96 3.50 -13.61
CA TYR A 117 12.11 4.96 -13.62
C TYR A 117 12.44 5.47 -12.22
N LYS A 118 12.76 6.75 -12.10
CA LYS A 118 13.15 7.34 -10.82
C LYS A 118 12.60 8.74 -10.64
N PHE A 119 12.06 9.01 -9.44
CA PHE A 119 11.93 10.35 -8.87
C PHE A 119 12.98 10.58 -7.81
N SER A 120 13.27 11.87 -7.53
CA SER A 120 14.02 12.29 -6.35
C SER A 120 13.31 13.42 -5.62
N THR A 121 13.45 13.46 -4.29
CA THR A 121 12.89 14.51 -3.45
C THR A 121 13.70 14.71 -2.18
N SER A 122 13.62 15.92 -1.61
CA SER A 122 14.15 16.23 -0.28
C SER A 122 13.07 16.75 0.68
N ASN A 123 11.84 16.96 0.21
CA ASN A 123 10.79 17.64 1.00
C ASN A 123 9.38 17.05 0.83
N PHE A 124 9.20 16.01 -0.01
CA PHE A 124 7.93 15.27 -0.22
C PHE A 124 6.76 16.06 -0.82
N TYR A 125 7.04 17.25 -1.39
CA TYR A 125 6.08 18.05 -2.16
C TYR A 125 6.70 18.69 -3.42
N GLU A 126 7.98 18.47 -3.64
CA GLU A 126 8.70 18.77 -4.86
C GLU A 126 9.44 17.51 -5.28
N TYR A 127 9.06 16.94 -6.40
CA TYR A 127 9.69 15.78 -6.98
C TYR A 127 10.31 16.14 -8.31
N GLN A 128 11.56 15.71 -8.48
CA GLN A 128 12.21 15.75 -9.78
C GLN A 128 11.99 14.41 -10.47
N ASP A 129 11.48 14.43 -11.69
CA ASP A 129 11.46 13.25 -12.56
C ASP A 129 12.84 13.10 -13.21
N ASP A 130 13.56 12.06 -12.78
CA ASP A 130 14.91 11.74 -13.29
C ASP A 130 14.84 10.78 -14.49
N GLY A 131 13.65 10.28 -14.84
CA GLY A 131 13.38 9.48 -16.02
C GLY A 131 13.82 8.01 -15.92
N LEU A 132 14.10 7.43 -17.09
CA LEU A 132 14.44 6.02 -17.26
C LEU A 132 15.76 5.65 -16.59
N VAL A 133 15.75 4.59 -15.80
CA VAL A 133 16.92 4.00 -15.11
C VAL A 133 17.34 2.68 -15.76
N ILE A 134 16.43 1.71 -15.87
CA ILE A 134 16.69 0.39 -16.45
C ILE A 134 15.55 0.03 -17.39
N LEU A 135 15.88 -0.23 -18.65
CA LEU A 135 14.93 -0.72 -19.64
C LEU A 135 14.87 -2.25 -19.59
N TYR A 136 13.71 -2.82 -19.82
CA TYR A 136 13.51 -4.26 -19.96
C TYR A 136 14.29 -4.85 -21.16
N GLY A 137 14.34 -6.17 -21.27
CA GLY A 137 15.03 -6.87 -22.36
C GLY A 137 14.40 -6.61 -23.72
N SER A 138 15.24 -6.66 -24.76
CA SER A 138 14.85 -6.36 -26.14
C SER A 138 14.38 -7.59 -26.92
N SER A 139 14.50 -8.80 -26.34
CA SER A 139 14.16 -10.05 -27.01
C SER A 139 13.59 -11.09 -26.04
N ALA A 140 12.78 -12.01 -26.56
CA ALA A 140 12.21 -13.13 -25.82
C ALA A 140 13.25 -14.14 -25.29
N GLU A 141 14.53 -13.97 -25.61
CA GLU A 141 15.64 -14.77 -25.10
C GLU A 141 16.32 -14.15 -23.87
N GLU A 142 15.94 -12.91 -23.52
CA GLU A 142 16.48 -12.23 -22.36
C GLU A 142 15.60 -12.50 -21.12
N PRO A 143 16.18 -12.80 -19.95
CA PRO A 143 15.41 -13.16 -18.76
C PRO A 143 14.55 -12.00 -18.23
N ASP A 144 14.91 -10.75 -18.51
CA ASP A 144 14.19 -9.56 -18.14
C ASP A 144 13.37 -8.95 -19.30
N LEU A 145 12.73 -9.80 -20.09
CA LEU A 145 11.75 -9.36 -21.09
C LEU A 145 10.69 -8.46 -20.46
N ALA A 146 10.33 -8.73 -19.21
CA ALA A 146 9.64 -7.83 -18.31
C ALA A 146 10.45 -7.65 -17.02
N ILE A 147 10.22 -6.54 -16.29
CA ILE A 147 10.89 -6.25 -15.03
C ILE A 147 9.86 -6.26 -13.91
N GLY A 148 10.16 -7.00 -12.83
CA GLY A 148 9.53 -6.85 -11.54
C GLY A 148 10.39 -6.03 -10.58
N THR A 149 9.87 -5.80 -9.38
CA THR A 149 10.51 -4.94 -8.39
C THR A 149 11.83 -5.51 -7.83
N GLY A 150 12.51 -4.71 -7.03
CA GLY A 150 13.78 -5.06 -6.42
C GLY A 150 14.21 -4.07 -5.35
N SER A 151 15.48 -3.75 -5.32
CA SER A 151 16.06 -2.75 -4.42
C SER A 151 17.31 -2.12 -5.00
N VAL A 152 17.60 -0.90 -4.55
CA VAL A 152 18.83 -0.17 -4.89
C VAL A 152 19.60 0.15 -3.62
N LEU A 153 20.92 -0.02 -3.66
CA LEU A 153 21.81 0.35 -2.55
C LEU A 153 23.08 1.00 -3.07
N LYS A 154 23.66 1.89 -2.28
CA LYS A 154 25.05 2.34 -2.44
C LYS A 154 25.93 1.38 -1.64
N ALA A 155 26.73 0.57 -2.33
CA ALA A 155 27.50 -0.51 -1.72
C ALA A 155 28.83 -0.05 -1.10
N GLN A 156 29.54 -0.97 -0.43
CA GLN A 156 30.83 -0.68 0.21
C GLN A 156 31.95 -0.32 -0.79
N ASP A 157 31.78 -0.67 -2.05
CA ASP A 157 32.69 -0.27 -3.14
C ASP A 157 32.45 1.15 -3.64
N GLY A 158 31.44 1.84 -3.11
CA GLY A 158 31.06 3.21 -3.44
C GLY A 158 30.12 3.35 -4.64
N ARG A 159 29.84 2.27 -5.35
CA ARG A 159 28.93 2.23 -6.50
C ARG A 159 27.50 1.99 -6.07
N TYR A 160 26.58 2.32 -6.97
CA TYR A 160 25.17 1.99 -6.84
C TYR A 160 24.90 0.65 -7.50
N HIS A 161 24.16 -0.21 -6.82
CA HIS A 161 23.76 -1.53 -7.28
C HIS A 161 22.23 -1.64 -7.24
N CYS A 162 21.64 -2.08 -8.33
CA CYS A 162 20.23 -2.39 -8.43
C CYS A 162 20.06 -3.89 -8.63
N PHE A 163 19.34 -4.54 -7.71
CA PHE A 163 18.90 -5.90 -7.85
C PHE A 163 17.40 -5.90 -8.11
N TYR A 164 16.97 -6.54 -9.19
CA TYR A 164 15.58 -6.51 -9.64
C TYR A 164 15.14 -7.87 -10.18
N THR A 165 13.85 -8.07 -10.30
CA THR A 165 13.29 -9.29 -10.87
C THR A 165 13.32 -9.20 -12.38
N GLY A 166 13.99 -10.16 -13.02
CA GLY A 166 13.79 -10.47 -14.42
C GLY A 166 12.62 -11.43 -14.55
N HIS A 167 11.71 -11.16 -15.48
CA HIS A 167 10.50 -11.94 -15.70
C HIS A 167 10.32 -12.23 -17.19
N ASN A 168 10.12 -13.50 -17.55
CA ASN A 168 9.90 -13.89 -18.93
C ASN A 168 8.89 -15.03 -19.04
N ASP A 169 7.66 -14.69 -19.41
CA ASP A 169 6.54 -15.63 -19.56
C ASP A 169 6.75 -16.70 -20.62
N THR A 170 7.71 -16.53 -21.54
CA THR A 170 8.02 -17.54 -22.57
C THR A 170 9.00 -18.59 -22.09
N PHE A 171 9.66 -18.40 -20.95
CA PHE A 171 10.69 -19.31 -20.43
C PHE A 171 10.14 -20.65 -19.94
N PRO A 172 9.00 -20.75 -19.25
CA PRO A 172 8.42 -22.03 -18.84
C PRO A 172 8.19 -23.00 -20.01
N ASP A 173 7.77 -22.51 -21.16
CA ASP A 173 7.58 -23.33 -22.38
C ASP A 173 8.91 -23.92 -22.91
N LYS A 174 10.04 -23.31 -22.54
CA LYS A 174 11.40 -23.75 -22.88
C LYS A 174 12.02 -24.59 -21.75
N GLY A 175 11.31 -24.85 -20.66
CA GLY A 175 11.79 -25.54 -19.47
C GLY A 175 12.80 -24.72 -18.65
N LEU A 176 12.67 -23.39 -18.69
CA LEU A 176 13.44 -22.44 -17.90
C LEU A 176 12.54 -21.79 -16.85
N ASP A 177 13.13 -21.28 -15.77
CA ASP A 177 12.41 -20.56 -14.74
C ASP A 177 11.92 -19.21 -15.29
N LYS A 178 10.69 -18.85 -14.94
CA LYS A 178 10.06 -17.61 -15.37
C LYS A 178 10.69 -16.37 -14.72
N GLU A 179 11.04 -16.48 -13.45
CA GLU A 179 11.59 -15.39 -12.64
C GLU A 179 13.03 -15.64 -12.22
N CYS A 180 13.82 -14.58 -12.13
CA CYS A 180 15.19 -14.61 -11.68
C CYS A 180 15.59 -13.29 -11.05
N VAL A 181 16.75 -13.28 -10.38
CA VAL A 181 17.37 -12.04 -9.91
C VAL A 181 18.34 -11.53 -10.97
N MET A 182 18.16 -10.29 -11.36
CA MET A 182 19.02 -9.52 -12.25
C MET A 182 19.82 -8.49 -11.47
N HIS A 183 20.98 -8.08 -12.01
CA HIS A 183 21.86 -7.10 -11.40
C HIS A 183 22.26 -6.02 -12.40
N ALA A 184 22.23 -4.76 -11.95
CA ALA A 184 22.77 -3.63 -12.68
C ALA A 184 23.59 -2.71 -11.75
N VAL A 185 24.58 -2.04 -12.29
CA VAL A 185 25.47 -1.14 -11.53
C VAL A 185 25.56 0.25 -12.15
N SER A 186 25.84 1.24 -11.31
CA SER A 186 26.07 2.63 -11.72
C SER A 186 27.15 3.29 -10.84
N GLU A 187 27.99 4.12 -11.46
CA GLU A 187 28.97 4.94 -10.75
C GLU A 187 28.38 6.27 -10.26
N ASP A 188 27.33 6.75 -10.92
CA ASP A 188 26.80 8.10 -10.77
C ASP A 188 25.31 8.17 -10.41
N ASN A 189 24.64 7.02 -10.23
CA ASN A 189 23.19 6.89 -10.01
C ASN A 189 22.32 7.43 -11.18
N ILE A 190 22.93 7.59 -12.36
CA ILE A 190 22.28 8.09 -13.58
C ILE A 190 22.42 7.08 -14.71
N SER A 191 23.66 6.64 -14.96
CA SER A 191 24.02 5.75 -16.06
C SER A 191 24.16 4.32 -15.52
N TRP A 192 23.28 3.41 -15.92
CA TRP A 192 23.25 2.04 -15.43
C TRP A 192 23.70 1.04 -16.46
N THR A 193 24.40 -0.01 -16.00
CA THR A 193 24.88 -1.12 -16.82
C THR A 193 24.40 -2.43 -16.21
N LYS A 194 23.65 -3.23 -16.97
CA LYS A 194 23.26 -4.58 -16.59
C LYS A 194 24.49 -5.50 -16.55
N ILE A 195 24.52 -6.43 -15.61
CA ILE A 195 25.56 -7.46 -15.42
C ILE A 195 24.91 -8.84 -15.62
N PRO A 196 24.71 -9.30 -16.85
CA PRO A 196 23.98 -10.55 -17.12
C PRO A 196 24.62 -11.79 -16.49
N GLU A 197 25.94 -11.78 -16.30
CA GLU A 197 26.70 -12.88 -15.66
C GLU A 197 26.39 -13.06 -14.17
N ASP A 198 25.78 -12.08 -13.52
CA ASP A 198 25.37 -12.15 -12.11
C ASP A 198 23.90 -12.62 -11.96
N THR A 199 23.23 -12.92 -13.08
CA THR A 199 21.86 -13.45 -13.05
C THR A 199 21.82 -14.80 -12.36
N PHE A 200 20.90 -14.98 -11.40
CA PHE A 200 20.68 -16.29 -10.79
C PHE A 200 19.19 -16.60 -10.60
N TYR A 201 18.88 -17.88 -10.52
CA TYR A 201 17.54 -18.44 -10.51
C TYR A 201 17.21 -19.08 -9.16
N ALA A 202 15.96 -19.47 -9.00
CA ALA A 202 15.46 -20.13 -7.81
C ALA A 202 16.26 -21.40 -7.46
N ALA A 203 16.41 -21.71 -6.17
CA ALA A 203 16.99 -22.98 -5.74
C ALA A 203 16.03 -24.14 -6.08
N GLU A 204 16.55 -25.37 -6.21
CA GLU A 204 15.82 -26.57 -6.68
C GLU A 204 14.47 -26.81 -5.96
N HIS A 205 14.33 -26.38 -4.71
CA HIS A 205 13.11 -26.56 -3.91
C HIS A 205 12.20 -25.32 -3.86
N TYR A 206 12.55 -24.25 -4.57
CA TYR A 206 11.74 -23.06 -4.75
C TYR A 206 11.08 -23.07 -6.14
N SER A 207 9.89 -22.49 -6.23
CA SER A 207 9.22 -22.29 -7.51
C SER A 207 10.00 -21.32 -8.39
N GLY A 208 10.31 -21.70 -9.62
CA GLY A 208 10.91 -20.82 -10.62
C GLY A 208 9.93 -19.79 -11.20
N ASP A 209 8.64 -19.96 -10.92
CA ASP A 209 7.58 -19.02 -11.33
C ASP A 209 7.27 -17.97 -10.24
N ASP A 210 7.81 -18.19 -9.03
CA ASP A 210 7.51 -17.37 -7.83
C ASP A 210 8.81 -17.10 -7.06
N PHE A 211 9.73 -16.32 -7.67
CA PHE A 211 11.05 -15.98 -7.14
C PHE A 211 11.43 -14.56 -7.51
N ARG A 212 10.93 -13.56 -6.71
CA ARG A 212 10.94 -12.15 -7.08
C ARG A 212 11.19 -11.19 -5.92
N ASP A 213 11.35 -9.91 -6.25
CA ASP A 213 11.45 -8.76 -5.35
C ASP A 213 12.69 -8.78 -4.45
N PRO A 214 13.91 -8.92 -5.00
CA PRO A 214 15.13 -8.96 -4.20
C PRO A 214 15.34 -7.65 -3.43
N PHE A 215 15.62 -7.79 -2.13
CA PHE A 215 16.01 -6.71 -1.24
C PHE A 215 17.42 -6.96 -0.72
N VAL A 216 18.35 -6.09 -1.05
CA VAL A 216 19.78 -6.24 -0.72
C VAL A 216 20.25 -5.15 0.22
N PHE A 217 20.95 -5.54 1.27
CA PHE A 217 21.58 -4.62 2.21
C PHE A 217 22.88 -5.20 2.79
N TRP A 218 23.72 -4.32 3.32
CA TRP A 218 24.93 -4.70 4.04
C TRP A 218 24.60 -5.08 5.49
N ASN A 219 25.01 -6.28 5.91
CA ASN A 219 24.89 -6.71 7.30
C ASN A 219 26.21 -6.45 8.03
N GLU A 220 26.21 -5.47 8.94
CA GLU A 220 27.38 -5.07 9.70
C GLU A 220 27.90 -6.17 10.65
N ASP A 221 27.03 -6.99 11.20
CA ASP A 221 27.39 -8.05 12.15
C ASP A 221 28.14 -9.20 11.45
N GLU A 222 27.70 -9.55 10.25
CA GLU A 222 28.31 -10.63 9.46
C GLU A 222 29.36 -10.15 8.44
N GLN A 223 29.50 -8.84 8.25
CA GLN A 223 30.40 -8.21 7.27
C GLN A 223 30.20 -8.80 5.86
N CYS A 224 28.95 -8.97 5.46
CA CYS A 224 28.54 -9.43 4.13
C CYS A 224 27.19 -8.81 3.73
N TYR A 225 26.86 -8.90 2.46
CA TYR A 225 25.54 -8.52 1.96
C TYR A 225 24.55 -9.66 2.22
N TRP A 226 23.35 -9.28 2.64
CA TRP A 226 22.18 -10.12 2.64
C TRP A 226 21.29 -9.76 1.47
N LEU A 227 20.74 -10.78 0.83
CA LEU A 227 19.64 -10.64 -0.12
C LEU A 227 18.45 -11.41 0.44
N LEU A 228 17.36 -10.70 0.63
CA LEU A 228 16.04 -11.24 0.96
C LEU A 228 15.22 -11.28 -0.32
N ILE A 229 14.43 -12.34 -0.51
CA ILE A 229 13.63 -12.48 -1.71
C ILE A 229 12.33 -13.21 -1.41
N ALA A 230 11.24 -12.77 -2.01
CA ALA A 230 9.99 -13.49 -1.99
C ALA A 230 10.12 -14.78 -2.80
N ALA A 231 9.82 -15.92 -2.18
CA ALA A 231 9.87 -17.22 -2.83
C ALA A 231 8.72 -18.10 -2.37
N HIS A 232 8.35 -19.06 -3.21
CA HIS A 232 7.43 -20.13 -2.85
C HIS A 232 8.22 -21.43 -2.68
N ASP A 233 8.25 -21.94 -1.44
CA ASP A 233 8.82 -23.24 -1.10
C ASP A 233 7.76 -24.33 -1.16
N GLU A 234 8.05 -25.47 -1.78
CA GLU A 234 7.11 -26.58 -1.97
C GLU A 234 6.50 -27.12 -0.65
N LYS A 235 7.19 -26.94 0.48
CA LYS A 235 6.76 -27.47 1.78
C LYS A 235 6.26 -26.39 2.73
N LEU A 236 6.86 -25.21 2.69
CA LEU A 236 6.59 -24.11 3.63
C LEU A 236 5.58 -23.08 3.08
N GLY A 237 5.29 -23.12 1.75
CA GLY A 237 4.50 -22.09 1.09
C GLY A 237 5.30 -20.83 0.86
N GLY A 238 4.67 -19.65 1.00
CA GLY A 238 5.34 -18.37 0.84
C GLY A 238 6.35 -18.10 1.95
N ILE A 239 7.55 -17.75 1.56
CA ILE A 239 8.67 -17.47 2.46
C ILE A 239 9.39 -16.17 2.05
N VAL A 240 10.13 -15.58 2.99
CA VAL A 240 11.24 -14.68 2.69
C VAL A 240 12.51 -15.50 2.73
N ALA A 241 13.00 -15.90 1.56
CA ALA A 241 14.26 -16.61 1.41
C ALA A 241 15.44 -15.67 1.66
N ARG A 242 16.58 -16.21 2.10
CA ARG A 242 17.78 -15.45 2.42
C ARG A 242 18.99 -16.00 1.71
N TYR A 243 19.77 -15.10 1.13
CA TYR A 243 21.08 -15.38 0.56
C TYR A 243 22.12 -14.43 1.13
N THR A 244 23.40 -14.83 1.11
CA THR A 244 24.52 -13.99 1.53
C THR A 244 25.58 -13.89 0.44
N SER A 245 26.27 -12.76 0.36
CA SER A 245 27.37 -12.52 -0.58
C SER A 245 28.43 -11.60 0.02
N THR A 246 29.67 -11.77 -0.37
CA THR A 246 30.77 -10.84 -0.05
C THR A 246 31.16 -9.95 -1.23
N ASP A 247 30.63 -10.21 -2.43
CA ASP A 247 31.04 -9.56 -3.68
C ASP A 247 29.86 -9.07 -4.56
N LEU A 248 28.61 -9.26 -4.10
CA LEU A 248 27.37 -8.91 -4.81
C LEU A 248 27.12 -9.68 -6.13
N SER A 249 28.02 -10.59 -6.49
CA SER A 249 27.91 -11.41 -7.70
C SER A 249 27.60 -12.88 -7.41
N LYS A 250 28.12 -13.41 -6.29
CA LYS A 250 27.94 -14.82 -5.91
C LYS A 250 27.16 -14.92 -4.63
N TRP A 251 26.01 -15.55 -4.72
CA TRP A 251 25.08 -15.68 -3.63
C TRP A 251 25.06 -17.10 -3.05
N THR A 252 25.10 -17.21 -1.74
CA THR A 252 24.99 -18.46 -0.99
C THR A 252 23.63 -18.53 -0.32
N LEU A 253 22.85 -19.57 -0.64
CA LEU A 253 21.56 -19.82 0.00
C LEU A 253 21.74 -20.14 1.49
N CYS A 254 20.89 -19.54 2.31
CA CYS A 254 20.77 -19.78 3.75
C CYS A 254 19.37 -20.32 4.08
N ASP A 255 19.14 -20.65 5.35
CA ASP A 255 17.79 -20.95 5.82
C ASP A 255 16.89 -19.71 5.61
N PRO A 256 15.59 -19.90 5.30
CA PRO A 256 14.64 -18.80 5.15
C PRO A 256 14.63 -17.88 6.39
N LEU A 257 14.55 -16.59 6.16
CA LEU A 257 14.46 -15.64 7.26
C LEU A 257 13.08 -15.66 7.94
N TYR A 258 12.03 -15.85 7.14
CA TYR A 258 10.66 -15.85 7.62
C TYR A 258 9.80 -16.81 6.80
N ALA A 259 9.04 -17.66 7.48
CA ALA A 259 8.16 -18.67 6.90
C ALA A 259 6.92 -18.84 7.79
N PRO A 260 5.88 -18.00 7.63
CA PRO A 260 4.71 -18.00 8.51
C PRO A 260 3.71 -19.12 8.22
N GLU A 261 3.89 -19.91 7.16
CA GLU A 261 3.01 -21.00 6.70
C GLU A 261 1.54 -20.56 6.45
N LYS A 262 1.32 -19.30 6.08
CA LYS A 262 -0.02 -18.72 5.97
C LYS A 262 -0.35 -18.24 4.55
N GLN A 263 0.59 -17.59 3.89
CA GLN A 263 0.41 -16.94 2.60
C GLN A 263 1.05 -17.77 1.49
N TYR A 264 0.60 -17.55 0.26
CA TYR A 264 1.21 -18.14 -0.92
C TYR A 264 2.55 -17.48 -1.25
N MET A 265 2.64 -16.16 -1.12
CA MET A 265 3.85 -15.36 -1.34
C MET A 265 4.00 -14.30 -0.24
N LEU A 266 5.21 -13.79 -0.08
CA LEU A 266 5.54 -12.65 0.78
C LEU A 266 6.31 -11.64 -0.06
N GLU A 267 5.59 -10.91 -0.92
CA GLU A 267 6.14 -10.00 -1.93
C GLU A 267 6.82 -8.79 -1.29
N CYS A 268 7.76 -8.19 -2.01
CA CYS A 268 8.41 -6.94 -1.65
C CYS A 268 9.02 -6.92 -0.24
N PRO A 269 9.82 -7.94 0.16
CA PRO A 269 10.43 -7.95 1.48
C PRO A 269 11.32 -6.71 1.69
N ASP A 270 11.29 -6.16 2.91
CA ASP A 270 12.14 -5.05 3.36
C ASP A 270 12.46 -5.26 4.84
N LEU A 271 13.72 -5.20 5.21
CA LEU A 271 14.19 -5.43 6.57
C LEU A 271 15.04 -4.27 7.06
N PHE A 272 14.66 -3.69 8.19
CA PHE A 272 15.41 -2.62 8.83
C PHE A 272 15.39 -2.70 10.36
N ARG A 273 16.26 -1.94 10.97
CA ARG A 273 16.27 -1.73 12.43
C ARG A 273 15.77 -0.33 12.77
N MET A 274 14.91 -0.24 13.79
CA MET A 274 14.52 1.02 14.41
C MET A 274 14.45 0.83 15.93
N GLY A 275 15.21 1.62 16.68
CA GLY A 275 15.38 1.39 18.12
C GLY A 275 15.97 0.00 18.43
N ASP A 276 15.28 -0.73 19.28
CA ASP A 276 15.70 -2.07 19.74
C ASP A 276 15.10 -3.22 18.93
N TYR A 277 14.35 -2.90 17.86
CA TYR A 277 13.63 -3.89 17.07
C TYR A 277 14.08 -3.90 15.62
N TYR A 278 13.97 -5.07 14.99
CA TYR A 278 14.03 -5.31 13.55
C TYR A 278 12.62 -5.49 13.03
N TYR A 279 12.34 -4.89 11.90
CA TYR A 279 11.03 -4.92 11.24
C TYR A 279 11.20 -5.51 9.85
N LEU A 280 10.37 -6.51 9.55
CA LEU A 280 10.27 -7.13 8.23
C LEU A 280 8.92 -6.73 7.64
N PHE A 281 8.93 -5.88 6.62
CA PHE A 281 7.77 -5.61 5.79
C PHE A 281 7.66 -6.63 4.68
N TYR A 282 6.42 -6.93 4.30
CA TYR A 282 6.09 -7.75 3.15
C TYR A 282 4.67 -7.42 2.68
N SER A 283 4.35 -7.76 1.43
CA SER A 283 3.03 -7.51 0.85
C SER A 283 2.42 -8.82 0.33
N TRP A 284 1.12 -8.97 0.51
CA TRP A 284 0.35 -10.10 0.00
C TRP A 284 -1.12 -9.72 -0.15
N ASP A 285 -1.74 -10.20 -1.23
CA ASP A 285 -3.17 -10.03 -1.50
C ASP A 285 -3.64 -8.57 -1.31
N ARG A 286 -2.93 -7.64 -1.93
CA ARG A 286 -3.25 -6.19 -1.96
C ARG A 286 -3.11 -5.47 -0.62
N VAL A 287 -2.33 -6.02 0.30
CA VAL A 287 -2.10 -5.44 1.63
C VAL A 287 -0.61 -5.49 1.96
N THR A 288 -0.10 -4.43 2.55
CA THR A 288 1.26 -4.40 3.13
C THR A 288 1.20 -4.68 4.63
N TYR A 289 1.99 -5.65 5.07
CA TYR A 289 2.09 -6.12 6.45
C TYR A 289 3.48 -5.87 7.02
N TYR A 290 3.61 -5.95 8.35
CA TYR A 290 4.92 -6.08 8.98
C TYR A 290 4.93 -7.11 10.10
N ALA A 291 6.11 -7.69 10.32
CA ALA A 291 6.46 -8.50 11.47
C ALA A 291 7.68 -7.89 12.17
N MET A 292 7.88 -8.16 13.45
CA MET A 292 8.95 -7.58 14.25
C MET A 292 9.69 -8.61 15.10
N SER A 293 10.94 -8.31 15.42
CA SER A 293 11.81 -9.15 16.27
C SER A 293 12.86 -8.29 17.00
N ASN A 294 13.38 -8.77 18.13
CA ASN A 294 14.55 -8.16 18.77
C ASN A 294 15.90 -8.65 18.17
N SER A 295 15.86 -9.52 17.18
CA SER A 295 17.02 -10.08 16.51
C SER A 295 16.85 -10.02 14.99
N ILE A 296 17.92 -9.69 14.26
CA ILE A 296 17.92 -9.71 12.80
C ILE A 296 17.60 -11.10 12.22
N TYR A 297 17.87 -12.15 13.00
CA TYR A 297 17.61 -13.55 12.62
C TYR A 297 16.21 -14.03 12.98
N GLY A 298 15.38 -13.19 13.56
CA GLY A 298 14.09 -13.57 14.10
C GLY A 298 14.19 -14.27 15.48
N PRO A 299 13.16 -15.04 15.89
CA PRO A 299 11.91 -15.22 15.15
C PRO A 299 11.13 -13.90 15.02
N PHE A 300 10.57 -13.66 13.84
CA PHE A 300 9.67 -12.53 13.61
C PHE A 300 8.25 -12.90 14.02
N ALA A 301 7.56 -11.97 14.67
CA ALA A 301 6.18 -12.10 15.08
C ALA A 301 5.35 -10.94 14.52
N GLU A 302 4.16 -11.25 14.03
CA GLU A 302 3.20 -10.24 13.60
C GLU A 302 2.48 -9.66 14.82
N PRO A 303 2.51 -8.32 15.02
CA PRO A 303 1.60 -7.68 15.96
C PRO A 303 0.14 -7.94 15.60
N ALA A 304 -0.75 -7.84 16.59
CA ALA A 304 -2.18 -8.04 16.37
C ALA A 304 -2.78 -7.04 15.34
N ASP A 305 -2.18 -5.88 15.22
CA ASP A 305 -2.50 -4.84 14.25
C ASP A 305 -1.21 -4.46 13.50
N ASN A 306 -0.92 -5.19 12.43
CA ASN A 306 0.30 -5.10 11.63
C ASN A 306 0.07 -4.50 10.23
N ILE A 307 -1.04 -3.80 10.03
CA ILE A 307 -1.39 -3.07 8.81
C ILE A 307 -1.41 -1.58 9.16
N LEU A 308 -0.59 -0.78 8.49
CA LEU A 308 -0.43 0.65 8.82
C LEU A 308 -1.32 1.59 8.01
N ASP A 309 -1.78 1.16 6.83
CA ASP A 309 -2.74 1.86 5.98
C ASP A 309 -3.90 0.90 5.64
N GLY A 310 -4.73 1.22 4.69
CA GLY A 310 -5.89 0.40 4.33
C GLY A 310 -5.55 -0.83 3.51
N THR A 311 -6.57 -1.61 3.20
CA THR A 311 -6.51 -2.83 2.39
C THR A 311 -6.95 -2.58 0.94
N GLY A 312 -6.81 -3.56 0.06
CA GLY A 312 -7.40 -3.54 -1.29
C GLY A 312 -6.73 -2.61 -2.31
N PHE A 313 -5.38 -2.55 -2.33
CA PHE A 313 -4.59 -1.65 -3.18
C PHE A 313 -4.69 -0.16 -2.83
N CYS A 314 -5.16 0.20 -1.66
CA CYS A 314 -5.07 1.58 -1.23
C CYS A 314 -3.64 1.98 -0.85
N PHE A 315 -2.82 1.01 -0.42
CA PHE A 315 -1.39 1.19 -0.17
C PHE A 315 -0.69 -0.17 -0.26
N TYR A 316 0.15 -0.37 -1.27
CA TYR A 316 0.73 -1.68 -1.57
C TYR A 316 2.21 -1.62 -1.89
N ALA A 317 2.85 -2.82 -1.81
CA ALA A 317 4.24 -3.09 -2.18
C ALA A 317 5.24 -2.15 -1.50
N ALA A 318 4.95 -1.74 -0.26
CA ALA A 318 5.71 -0.70 0.40
C ALA A 318 7.05 -1.20 0.93
N LYS A 319 8.08 -0.41 0.68
CA LYS A 319 9.46 -0.56 1.18
C LYS A 319 9.92 0.71 1.88
N THR A 320 11.01 0.64 2.62
CA THR A 320 11.45 1.75 3.47
C THR A 320 12.83 2.30 3.12
N ALA A 321 13.03 3.57 3.38
CA ALA A 321 14.36 4.18 3.44
C ALA A 321 14.47 5.13 4.63
N GLU A 322 15.69 5.25 5.15
CA GLU A 322 16.01 6.26 6.16
C GLU A 322 16.56 7.51 5.46
N PHE A 323 15.97 8.65 5.77
CA PHE A 323 16.41 9.93 5.25
C PHE A 323 16.30 11.00 6.35
N GLU A 324 17.37 11.77 6.56
CA GLU A 324 17.47 12.81 7.60
C GLU A 324 17.09 12.33 9.02
N GLY A 325 17.47 11.09 9.36
CA GLY A 325 17.23 10.51 10.69
C GLY A 325 15.79 10.08 10.95
N LYS A 326 14.96 10.04 9.92
CA LYS A 326 13.60 9.52 9.93
C LYS A 326 13.47 8.37 8.94
N ARG A 327 12.53 7.46 9.19
CA ARG A 327 12.26 6.37 8.27
C ARG A 327 10.93 6.58 7.58
N TYR A 328 10.95 6.41 6.29
CA TYR A 328 9.79 6.60 5.41
C TYR A 328 9.38 5.27 4.80
N LEU A 329 8.09 5.01 4.79
CA LEU A 329 7.45 3.87 4.15
C LEU A 329 6.85 4.35 2.81
N CYS A 330 7.40 3.85 1.71
CA CYS A 330 7.09 4.28 0.36
C CYS A 330 6.37 3.16 -0.38
N GLY A 331 5.16 3.41 -0.82
CA GLY A 331 4.34 2.48 -1.58
C GLY A 331 3.54 3.21 -2.65
N TRP A 332 2.55 2.54 -3.19
CA TRP A 332 1.65 3.14 -4.17
C TRP A 332 0.19 2.86 -3.84
N MET A 333 -0.66 3.81 -4.20
CA MET A 333 -2.11 3.70 -4.16
C MET A 333 -2.62 3.44 -5.56
N GLY A 334 -3.36 2.35 -5.74
CA GLY A 334 -3.86 1.92 -7.03
C GLY A 334 -4.67 2.99 -7.76
N ARG A 335 -4.58 2.98 -9.10
CA ARG A 335 -5.57 3.65 -9.94
C ARG A 335 -6.89 2.91 -9.87
N LYS A 336 -7.95 3.52 -10.35
CA LYS A 336 -9.22 2.83 -10.56
C LYS A 336 -9.46 2.64 -12.05
N SER A 337 -10.03 1.50 -12.42
CA SER A 337 -10.38 1.16 -13.81
C SER A 337 -11.35 2.16 -14.45
N GLU A 338 -12.10 2.89 -13.63
CA GLU A 338 -12.96 3.99 -14.04
C GLU A 338 -12.85 5.13 -13.01
N PRO A 339 -12.86 6.41 -13.42
CA PRO A 339 -12.73 7.56 -12.52
C PRO A 339 -14.00 7.78 -11.71
N LYS A 340 -14.33 6.85 -10.82
CA LYS A 340 -15.51 6.91 -9.92
C LYS A 340 -15.24 6.16 -8.62
N ASP A 341 -15.91 6.55 -7.54
CA ASP A 341 -15.73 5.97 -6.21
C ASP A 341 -15.93 4.45 -6.18
N THR A 342 -16.86 3.94 -6.95
CA THR A 342 -17.18 2.50 -7.08
C THR A 342 -16.33 1.75 -8.10
N GLY A 343 -15.35 2.41 -8.74
CA GLY A 343 -14.42 1.76 -9.68
C GLY A 343 -13.55 0.74 -8.95
N ALA A 344 -13.27 -0.39 -9.61
CA ALA A 344 -12.34 -1.37 -9.08
C ALA A 344 -10.92 -0.81 -9.09
N TYR A 345 -10.14 -1.13 -8.05
CA TYR A 345 -8.71 -0.83 -8.04
C TYR A 345 -7.97 -1.71 -9.01
N ASP A 346 -6.98 -1.11 -9.65
CA ASP A 346 -6.06 -1.76 -10.56
C ASP A 346 -4.62 -1.60 -10.06
N TRP A 347 -3.70 -2.38 -10.59
CA TRP A 347 -2.29 -2.34 -10.24
C TRP A 347 -1.66 -1.01 -10.68
N ALA A 348 -0.68 -0.52 -9.92
CA ALA A 348 -0.04 0.78 -10.07
C ALA A 348 -0.98 1.99 -9.88
N GLY A 349 -0.43 3.15 -9.65
CA GLY A 349 -1.20 4.38 -9.43
C GLY A 349 -0.32 5.55 -9.04
N SER A 350 -0.60 6.18 -7.90
CA SER A 350 0.18 7.30 -7.37
C SER A 350 1.08 6.85 -6.24
N MET A 351 2.29 7.38 -6.18
CA MET A 351 3.18 7.16 -5.04
C MET A 351 2.60 7.78 -3.76
N VAL A 352 2.66 7.02 -2.67
CA VAL A 352 2.28 7.48 -1.32
C VAL A 352 3.44 7.22 -0.38
N ILE A 353 3.79 8.21 0.44
CA ILE A 353 4.89 8.11 1.40
C ILE A 353 4.39 8.49 2.78
N HIS A 354 4.63 7.61 3.75
CA HIS A 354 4.38 7.85 5.17
C HIS A 354 5.68 7.97 5.95
N GLU A 355 5.71 8.80 6.98
CA GLU A 355 6.77 8.78 7.99
C GLU A 355 6.41 7.74 9.06
N LEU A 356 7.32 6.79 9.33
CA LEU A 356 7.12 5.76 10.36
C LEU A 356 7.33 6.33 11.75
N VAL A 357 6.48 5.92 12.67
CA VAL A 357 6.56 6.25 14.10
C VAL A 357 6.69 4.96 14.90
N GLN A 358 7.74 4.84 15.72
CA GLN A 358 7.87 3.72 16.67
C GLN A 358 7.18 4.08 17.99
N LYS A 359 6.26 3.24 18.45
CA LYS A 359 5.56 3.39 19.73
C LYS A 359 6.40 2.83 20.89
N GLU A 360 6.00 3.12 22.12
CA GLU A 360 6.74 2.68 23.33
C GLU A 360 6.86 1.15 23.45
N ASP A 361 5.88 0.40 22.94
CA ASP A 361 5.88 -1.06 22.95
C ASP A 361 6.65 -1.67 21.75
N GLY A 362 7.23 -0.85 20.90
CA GLY A 362 7.95 -1.23 19.70
C GLY A 362 7.05 -1.42 18.48
N THR A 363 5.73 -1.41 18.59
CA THR A 363 4.86 -1.44 17.40
C THR A 363 4.99 -0.15 16.59
N LEU A 364 4.64 -0.23 15.30
CA LEU A 364 4.74 0.91 14.41
C LEU A 364 3.42 1.66 14.29
N GLY A 365 3.53 2.93 13.99
CA GLY A 365 2.49 3.81 13.49
C GLY A 365 2.99 4.59 12.28
N VAL A 366 2.12 5.37 11.68
CA VAL A 366 2.42 6.22 10.53
C VAL A 366 1.78 7.59 10.67
N LYS A 367 2.48 8.57 10.11
CA LYS A 367 1.98 9.94 9.92
C LYS A 367 2.42 10.49 8.57
N GLU A 368 1.96 11.66 8.24
CA GLU A 368 2.45 12.41 7.09
C GLU A 368 3.94 12.76 7.24
N PRO A 369 4.70 12.85 6.14
CA PRO A 369 6.05 13.41 6.18
C PRO A 369 6.06 14.77 6.86
N SER A 370 6.86 14.93 7.92
CA SER A 370 6.84 16.14 8.76
C SER A 370 7.18 17.42 8.00
N SER A 371 7.88 17.33 6.87
CA SER A 371 8.21 18.48 6.03
C SER A 371 6.98 19.13 5.36
N LEU A 372 5.85 18.43 5.28
CA LEU A 372 4.60 18.97 4.72
C LEU A 372 4.05 20.14 5.54
N GLU A 373 4.47 20.32 6.79
CA GLU A 373 4.17 21.54 7.58
C GLU A 373 4.66 22.82 6.88
N ASN A 374 5.77 22.72 6.10
CA ASN A 374 6.32 23.84 5.34
C ASN A 374 5.58 24.08 4.01
N TYR A 375 4.81 23.12 3.56
CA TYR A 375 3.99 23.23 2.34
C TYR A 375 2.63 23.85 2.63
N PHE A 376 1.96 23.43 3.70
CA PHE A 376 0.64 23.90 4.10
C PHE A 376 0.73 25.10 5.05
N VAL A 377 0.89 26.30 4.51
CA VAL A 377 1.23 27.51 5.28
C VAL A 377 0.12 28.56 5.31
N VAL A 378 -0.91 28.45 4.47
CA VAL A 378 -1.99 29.45 4.38
C VAL A 378 -3.25 28.91 5.04
N ASP A 379 -3.74 29.61 6.08
CA ASP A 379 -5.03 29.27 6.73
C ASP A 379 -6.20 29.62 5.80
N LYS A 380 -7.01 28.63 5.51
CA LYS A 380 -8.24 28.70 4.72
C LYS A 380 -9.43 28.08 5.46
N THR A 381 -9.38 28.05 6.80
CA THR A 381 -10.43 27.46 7.61
C THR A 381 -11.79 28.11 7.29
N PRO A 382 -12.76 27.36 6.72
CA PRO A 382 -14.01 27.92 6.27
C PRO A 382 -14.99 28.09 7.42
N ALA A 383 -15.97 28.98 7.23
CA ALA A 383 -17.15 29.06 8.09
C ALA A 383 -18.17 28.00 7.67
N VAL A 384 -18.99 27.53 8.62
CA VAL A 384 -20.17 26.71 8.31
C VAL A 384 -21.13 27.50 7.43
N MET A 385 -21.56 26.87 6.34
CA MET A 385 -22.52 27.41 5.38
C MET A 385 -23.94 26.90 5.61
N GLY A 386 -24.07 25.66 6.07
CA GLY A 386 -25.36 25.03 6.31
C GLY A 386 -25.28 23.93 7.35
N THR A 387 -26.43 23.55 7.90
CA THR A 387 -26.54 22.41 8.82
C THR A 387 -27.81 21.61 8.53
N ALA A 388 -27.73 20.29 8.77
CA ALA A 388 -28.86 19.38 8.79
C ALA A 388 -28.87 18.60 10.10
N GLY A 389 -30.04 18.28 10.65
CA GLY A 389 -30.18 17.59 11.92
C GLY A 389 -29.77 18.45 13.13
N ASP A 390 -29.38 17.81 14.22
CA ASP A 390 -29.03 18.45 15.49
C ASP A 390 -27.53 18.80 15.51
N VAL A 391 -27.24 20.07 15.27
CA VAL A 391 -25.89 20.63 15.22
C VAL A 391 -25.80 21.84 16.10
N GLU A 392 -24.98 21.79 17.15
CA GLU A 392 -24.65 22.91 18.00
C GLU A 392 -23.20 23.37 17.76
N LYS A 393 -22.99 24.68 17.74
CA LYS A 393 -21.64 25.27 17.71
C LYS A 393 -21.46 26.18 18.93
N ASP A 394 -20.50 25.82 19.77
CA ASP A 394 -20.10 26.63 20.91
C ASP A 394 -18.57 26.72 21.01
N ASN A 395 -18.04 27.95 21.08
CA ASN A 395 -16.61 28.23 21.25
C ASN A 395 -15.65 27.43 20.30
N GLY A 396 -16.06 27.28 19.02
CA GLY A 396 -15.27 26.55 18.02
C GLY A 396 -15.46 25.05 18.02
N VAL A 397 -16.24 24.53 18.98
CA VAL A 397 -16.59 23.09 19.04
C VAL A 397 -17.91 22.87 18.31
N TYR A 398 -17.95 21.94 17.38
CA TYR A 398 -19.16 21.46 16.73
C TYR A 398 -19.58 20.16 17.41
N ARG A 399 -20.82 20.16 17.97
CA ARG A 399 -21.46 18.96 18.53
C ARG A 399 -22.56 18.52 17.57
N LEU A 400 -22.47 17.31 17.09
CA LEU A 400 -23.42 16.71 16.17
C LEU A 400 -24.08 15.54 16.88
N SER A 401 -25.39 15.55 17.02
CA SER A 401 -26.14 14.49 17.70
C SER A 401 -27.17 13.87 16.76
N ALA A 402 -27.11 12.56 16.59
CA ALA A 402 -28.02 11.83 15.73
C ALA A 402 -28.43 10.48 16.29
N GLY A 403 -29.71 10.11 16.07
CA GLY A 403 -30.23 8.77 16.31
C GLY A 403 -29.81 7.77 15.22
N ALA A 404 -30.27 6.54 15.35
CA ALA A 404 -29.88 5.44 14.44
C ALA A 404 -30.34 5.66 12.99
N ASP A 405 -31.45 6.35 12.79
CA ASP A 405 -32.06 6.59 11.48
C ASP A 405 -31.85 8.04 10.99
N ASP A 406 -31.08 8.83 11.76
CA ASP A 406 -30.89 10.25 11.52
C ASP A 406 -29.40 10.55 11.26
N VAL A 407 -29.14 11.69 10.60
CA VAL A 407 -27.81 12.25 10.42
C VAL A 407 -27.79 13.70 10.86
N ALA A 408 -26.78 14.08 11.63
CA ALA A 408 -26.43 15.46 11.86
C ALA A 408 -25.23 15.81 10.97
N LEU A 409 -25.28 16.95 10.26
CA LEU A 409 -24.24 17.38 9.34
C LEU A 409 -24.03 18.90 9.43
N ALA A 410 -22.77 19.31 9.44
CA ALA A 410 -22.34 20.69 9.25
C ALA A 410 -21.54 20.82 7.97
N GLU A 411 -21.97 21.67 7.05
CA GLU A 411 -21.38 21.88 5.74
C GLU A 411 -20.48 23.12 5.74
N PHE A 412 -19.31 23.02 5.12
CA PHE A 412 -18.30 24.07 5.05
C PHE A 412 -18.12 24.69 3.65
N GLY A 413 -18.88 24.26 2.67
CA GLY A 413 -18.76 24.76 1.31
C GLY A 413 -17.71 24.04 0.48
N MET A 414 -17.19 24.69 -0.54
CA MET A 414 -16.26 24.08 -1.50
C MET A 414 -14.94 23.72 -0.84
N ARG A 415 -14.42 22.58 -1.26
CA ARG A 415 -13.09 22.09 -0.92
C ARG A 415 -12.02 22.80 -1.76
N GLU A 416 -10.86 23.08 -1.18
CA GLU A 416 -9.68 23.47 -1.94
C GLU A 416 -9.10 22.25 -2.69
N PRO A 417 -8.54 22.39 -3.90
CA PRO A 417 -7.97 21.27 -4.66
C PRO A 417 -6.88 20.52 -3.91
N THR A 418 -6.00 21.25 -3.22
CA THR A 418 -4.95 20.71 -2.35
C THR A 418 -5.11 21.32 -0.97
N MET A 419 -5.32 20.50 0.05
CA MET A 419 -5.53 20.96 1.43
C MET A 419 -5.08 19.96 2.47
N LEU A 420 -4.69 20.47 3.64
CA LEU A 420 -4.58 19.76 4.90
C LEU A 420 -5.72 20.20 5.80
N LEU A 421 -6.55 19.27 6.23
CA LEU A 421 -7.53 19.47 7.29
C LEU A 421 -7.02 18.81 8.57
N GLU A 422 -7.01 19.55 9.66
CA GLU A 422 -6.68 19.06 11.00
C GLU A 422 -7.88 19.30 11.93
N CYS A 423 -8.17 18.34 12.79
CA CYS A 423 -9.16 18.51 13.85
C CYS A 423 -8.97 17.46 14.95
N THR A 424 -9.63 17.68 16.09
CA THR A 424 -9.80 16.68 17.14
C THR A 424 -11.24 16.18 17.13
N VAL A 425 -11.44 14.86 17.13
CA VAL A 425 -12.76 14.23 17.09
C VAL A 425 -12.94 13.33 18.30
N SER A 426 -14.13 13.34 18.90
CA SER A 426 -14.54 12.33 19.88
C SER A 426 -15.97 11.86 19.60
N LEU A 427 -16.24 10.58 19.87
CA LEU A 427 -17.56 9.96 19.81
C LEU A 427 -17.95 9.51 21.21
N ASP A 428 -19.21 9.75 21.63
CA ASP A 428 -19.67 9.43 22.99
C ASP A 428 -20.11 7.95 23.15
N ARG A 429 -20.40 7.29 22.03
CA ARG A 429 -20.84 5.87 21.98
C ARG A 429 -20.56 5.26 20.61
N ASP A 430 -20.82 3.97 20.50
CA ASP A 430 -20.79 3.24 19.24
C ASP A 430 -21.70 3.89 18.19
N GLY A 431 -21.14 4.27 17.07
CA GLY A 431 -21.82 4.94 15.97
C GLY A 431 -20.83 5.38 14.90
N TYR A 432 -21.23 6.36 14.11
CA TYR A 432 -20.47 6.82 12.95
C TYR A 432 -20.28 8.32 12.99
N ALA A 433 -19.06 8.77 12.74
CA ALA A 433 -18.76 10.18 12.52
C ALA A 433 -17.74 10.31 11.40
N GLY A 434 -17.48 11.50 10.91
CA GLY A 434 -16.42 11.69 9.92
C GLY A 434 -16.66 12.88 8.99
N PHE A 435 -16.19 12.70 7.74
CA PHE A 435 -16.19 13.74 6.72
C PHE A 435 -17.08 13.32 5.55
N ALA A 436 -17.87 14.26 5.06
CA ALA A 436 -18.80 14.07 3.94
C ALA A 436 -18.33 14.91 2.74
N PHE A 437 -18.38 14.34 1.55
CA PHE A 437 -18.02 14.98 0.29
C PHE A 437 -19.17 14.86 -0.71
N GLY A 438 -19.52 15.98 -1.35
CA GLY A 438 -20.55 16.02 -2.38
C GLY A 438 -21.95 15.81 -1.88
N ALA A 439 -22.24 16.33 -0.70
CA ALA A 439 -23.59 16.35 -0.14
C ALA A 439 -24.46 17.36 -0.87
N GLY A 440 -24.97 17.30 -1.94
CA GLY A 440 -25.74 18.29 -2.72
C GLY A 440 -26.74 19.11 -1.93
N ASP A 441 -27.45 20.01 -2.55
CA ASP A 441 -28.37 20.97 -1.92
C ASP A 441 -29.45 20.31 -1.03
N ASP A 442 -29.77 19.05 -1.28
CA ASP A 442 -30.76 18.29 -0.50
C ASP A 442 -30.12 17.36 0.55
N TYR A 443 -28.79 17.37 0.67
CA TYR A 443 -28.01 16.45 1.51
C TYR A 443 -28.38 14.97 1.30
N GLY A 444 -28.92 14.65 0.12
CA GLY A 444 -29.49 13.33 -0.15
C GLY A 444 -28.46 12.22 -0.32
N LYS A 445 -27.27 12.56 -0.83
CA LYS A 445 -26.18 11.62 -1.09
C LYS A 445 -24.82 12.29 -0.94
N TYR A 446 -23.88 11.58 -0.34
CA TYR A 446 -22.48 12.01 -0.24
C TYR A 446 -21.55 10.79 -0.17
N THR A 447 -20.27 10.97 -0.45
CA THR A 447 -19.23 9.99 -0.11
C THR A 447 -18.69 10.32 1.27
N GLY A 448 -18.71 9.36 2.18
CA GLY A 448 -18.23 9.49 3.55
C GLY A 448 -16.84 8.92 3.74
N LEU A 449 -15.97 9.66 4.42
CA LEU A 449 -14.83 9.11 5.14
C LEU A 449 -15.31 8.90 6.57
N VAL A 450 -15.48 7.63 6.95
CA VAL A 450 -16.25 7.21 8.13
C VAL A 450 -15.33 6.72 9.23
N LEU A 451 -15.43 7.33 10.40
CA LEU A 451 -14.89 6.85 11.67
C LEU A 451 -15.97 5.96 12.30
N ASP A 452 -15.81 4.65 12.17
CA ASP A 452 -16.81 3.65 12.56
C ASP A 452 -16.48 3.05 13.92
N ALA A 453 -16.96 3.67 14.99
CA ALA A 453 -16.77 3.19 16.35
C ALA A 453 -17.57 1.90 16.64
N LYS A 454 -18.60 1.61 15.85
CA LYS A 454 -19.41 0.41 16.02
C LYS A 454 -18.69 -0.85 15.55
N ASN A 455 -17.93 -0.77 14.46
CA ASN A 455 -17.24 -1.91 13.87
C ASN A 455 -15.71 -1.82 14.06
N ASN A 456 -15.19 -0.83 14.78
CA ASN A 456 -13.76 -0.59 15.00
C ASN A 456 -12.99 -0.48 13.69
N SER A 457 -13.46 0.38 12.80
CA SER A 457 -12.83 0.61 11.50
C SER A 457 -12.87 2.06 11.06
N VAL A 458 -12.03 2.37 10.10
CA VAL A 458 -12.14 3.59 9.29
C VAL A 458 -12.26 3.16 7.86
N HIS A 459 -13.19 3.78 7.13
CA HIS A 459 -13.46 3.37 5.75
C HIS A 459 -14.06 4.49 4.90
N PHE A 460 -14.05 4.28 3.59
CA PHE A 460 -14.76 5.13 2.64
C PHE A 460 -16.01 4.43 2.14
N GLU A 461 -17.14 5.14 2.14
CA GLU A 461 -18.39 4.63 1.59
C GLU A 461 -19.26 5.73 0.98
N GLY A 462 -20.14 5.34 0.06
CA GLY A 462 -21.24 6.18 -0.40
C GLY A 462 -22.38 6.14 0.62
N CYS A 463 -22.74 7.28 1.17
CA CYS A 463 -23.80 7.41 2.16
C CYS A 463 -25.01 8.13 1.60
N VAL A 464 -26.18 7.89 2.22
CA VAL A 464 -27.38 8.72 2.07
C VAL A 464 -27.74 9.25 3.44
N LEU A 465 -27.93 10.57 3.59
CA LEU A 465 -28.19 11.25 4.88
C LEU A 465 -29.32 10.66 5.70
N SER A 466 -30.40 10.23 5.05
CA SER A 466 -31.57 9.64 5.71
C SER A 466 -31.41 8.16 6.02
N ARG A 467 -30.33 7.54 5.60
CA ARG A 467 -30.15 6.10 5.71
C ARG A 467 -28.69 5.72 5.47
N ILE A 468 -27.91 5.54 6.53
CA ILE A 468 -26.67 4.80 6.44
C ILE A 468 -27.07 3.32 6.41
N ALA A 469 -27.14 2.75 5.21
CA ALA A 469 -27.12 1.32 5.08
C ALA A 469 -25.65 0.90 5.12
N TYR A 470 -25.29 -0.02 6.01
CA TYR A 470 -23.98 -0.65 5.97
C TYR A 470 -23.81 -1.28 4.57
N VAL A 471 -22.88 -0.75 3.84
CA VAL A 471 -22.34 -1.36 2.62
C VAL A 471 -20.95 -1.82 3.02
N GLU A 472 -20.60 -3.06 2.74
CA GLU A 472 -19.26 -3.54 3.01
C GLU A 472 -18.26 -2.60 2.34
N PRO A 473 -17.35 -1.96 3.10
CA PRO A 473 -16.45 -0.95 2.55
C PRO A 473 -15.45 -1.62 1.60
N VAL A 474 -15.23 -1.00 0.46
CA VAL A 474 -14.22 -1.45 -0.52
C VAL A 474 -12.82 -1.27 0.04
N ILE A 475 -12.62 -0.20 0.82
CA ILE A 475 -11.36 0.19 1.45
C ILE A 475 -11.61 0.47 2.92
N SER A 476 -10.86 -0.21 3.77
CA SER A 476 -10.94 -0.01 5.22
C SER A 476 -9.61 -0.27 5.90
N THR A 477 -9.47 0.25 7.11
CA THR A 477 -8.42 -0.11 8.05
C THR A 477 -9.03 -0.32 9.44
N HIS A 478 -8.44 -1.24 10.21
CA HIS A 478 -8.87 -1.45 11.59
C HIS A 478 -8.42 -0.29 12.47
N PHE A 479 -9.33 0.27 13.27
CA PHE A 479 -9.03 1.25 14.30
C PHE A 479 -10.10 1.23 15.40
N THR A 480 -9.68 1.07 16.66
CA THR A 480 -10.61 1.00 17.81
C THR A 480 -10.84 2.38 18.38
N PHE A 481 -12.10 2.79 18.40
CA PHE A 481 -12.56 4.04 19.02
C PHE A 481 -13.07 3.77 20.43
N GLU A 482 -12.53 4.48 21.42
CA GLU A 482 -13.00 4.43 22.82
C GLU A 482 -14.00 5.57 23.04
N PRO A 483 -15.19 5.30 23.63
CA PRO A 483 -16.20 6.33 23.89
C PRO A 483 -15.64 7.51 24.68
N GLY A 484 -15.86 8.71 24.17
CA GLY A 484 -15.44 9.97 24.78
C GLY A 484 -13.95 10.30 24.70
N LYS A 485 -13.12 9.41 24.15
CA LYS A 485 -11.71 9.69 23.89
C LYS A 485 -11.58 10.63 22.69
N GLU A 486 -10.65 11.56 22.79
CA GLU A 486 -10.30 12.48 21.72
C GLU A 486 -9.22 11.86 20.83
N TYR A 487 -9.40 11.99 19.51
CA TYR A 487 -8.48 11.54 18.48
C TYR A 487 -8.07 12.70 17.59
N HIS A 488 -6.79 12.84 17.37
CA HIS A 488 -6.27 13.83 16.44
C HIS A 488 -6.33 13.28 15.01
N ILE A 489 -7.00 14.01 14.14
CA ILE A 489 -7.23 13.64 12.75
C ILE A 489 -6.52 14.64 11.85
N LYS A 490 -5.77 14.13 10.87
CA LYS A 490 -5.28 14.90 9.73
C LYS A 490 -5.79 14.26 8.46
N LEU A 491 -6.34 15.05 7.56
CA LEU A 491 -6.77 14.63 6.24
C LEU A 491 -6.09 15.49 5.19
N ILE A 492 -5.19 14.88 4.42
CA ILE A 492 -4.52 15.53 3.30
C ILE A 492 -5.22 15.12 2.03
N MET A 493 -5.62 16.11 1.25
CA MET A 493 -6.27 15.91 -0.04
C MET A 493 -5.51 16.62 -1.14
N GLU A 494 -5.36 15.95 -2.26
CA GLU A 494 -4.84 16.50 -3.51
C GLU A 494 -5.64 15.91 -4.67
N ASN A 495 -6.35 16.76 -5.39
CA ASN A 495 -7.32 16.32 -6.41
C ASN A 495 -8.32 15.28 -5.84
N GLU A 496 -8.43 14.10 -6.43
CA GLU A 496 -9.27 13.00 -5.92
C GLU A 496 -8.60 12.17 -4.82
N ILE A 497 -7.32 12.39 -4.54
CA ILE A 497 -6.58 11.63 -3.54
C ILE A 497 -6.86 12.18 -2.15
N ALA A 498 -7.11 11.28 -1.21
CA ALA A 498 -7.32 11.58 0.20
C ALA A 498 -6.53 10.60 1.07
N VAL A 499 -5.69 11.11 1.95
CA VAL A 499 -4.94 10.32 2.93
C VAL A 499 -5.27 10.83 4.32
N LEU A 500 -5.93 9.98 5.09
CA LEU A 500 -6.26 10.23 6.49
C LEU A 500 -5.16 9.70 7.40
N TYR A 501 -4.86 10.41 8.47
CA TYR A 501 -4.03 9.96 9.59
C TYR A 501 -4.77 10.11 10.90
N ILE A 502 -4.62 9.16 11.82
CA ILE A 502 -5.23 9.15 13.16
C ILE A 502 -4.15 8.94 14.21
N ASP A 503 -3.96 9.91 15.11
CA ASP A 503 -3.06 9.85 16.27
C ASP A 503 -1.64 9.39 15.93
N ASP A 504 -1.11 9.70 14.74
CA ASP A 504 0.17 9.21 14.22
C ASP A 504 0.32 7.67 14.32
N THR A 505 -0.80 6.97 14.30
CA THR A 505 -0.87 5.51 14.49
C THR A 505 -1.26 4.77 13.22
N LYS A 506 -2.22 5.31 12.48
CA LYS A 506 -2.86 4.64 11.36
C LYS A 506 -3.11 5.63 10.23
N ALA A 507 -2.99 5.16 9.00
CA ALA A 507 -3.42 5.88 7.82
C ALA A 507 -4.57 5.17 7.10
N LEU A 508 -5.26 5.90 6.23
CA LEU A 508 -6.16 5.37 5.22
C LEU A 508 -6.04 6.20 3.95
N SER A 509 -5.44 5.61 2.93
CA SER A 509 -5.27 6.20 1.60
C SER A 509 -6.40 5.79 0.66
N ASN A 510 -6.95 6.73 -0.11
CA ASN A 510 -8.00 6.41 -1.08
C ASN A 510 -8.12 7.49 -2.17
N ARG A 511 -8.82 7.13 -3.26
CA ARG A 511 -9.29 8.06 -4.29
C ARG A 511 -10.78 8.30 -4.11
N ILE A 512 -11.17 9.58 -3.99
CA ILE A 512 -12.54 10.03 -3.81
C ILE A 512 -12.93 10.91 -5.01
N TYR A 513 -13.39 10.29 -6.09
CA TYR A 513 -13.78 11.03 -7.31
C TYR A 513 -14.97 11.94 -7.07
N LYS A 514 -15.86 11.58 -6.15
CA LYS A 514 -16.97 12.46 -5.77
C LYS A 514 -16.49 13.78 -5.18
N SER A 515 -15.30 13.82 -4.59
CA SER A 515 -14.72 15.05 -4.01
C SER A 515 -14.31 16.08 -5.05
N VAL A 516 -14.26 15.70 -6.33
CA VAL A 516 -13.81 16.51 -7.46
C VAL A 516 -14.84 16.63 -8.58
N ASP A 517 -16.05 16.08 -8.38
CA ASP A 517 -17.15 16.13 -9.34
C ASP A 517 -17.88 17.48 -9.28
N GLY A 518 -17.33 18.48 -9.96
CA GLY A 518 -17.86 19.85 -10.00
C GLY A 518 -17.60 20.67 -8.72
N ALA A 519 -18.52 21.56 -8.38
CA ALA A 519 -18.44 22.38 -7.14
C ALA A 519 -18.84 21.53 -5.93
N VAL A 520 -17.88 20.78 -5.39
CA VAL A 520 -18.14 19.85 -4.31
C VAL A 520 -17.98 20.52 -2.95
N HIS A 521 -19.04 20.51 -2.17
CA HIS A 521 -19.02 20.90 -0.78
C HIS A 521 -18.56 19.73 0.09
N TRP A 522 -17.88 20.04 1.18
CA TRP A 522 -17.51 19.09 2.20
C TRP A 522 -18.10 19.46 3.55
N GLY A 523 -18.16 18.52 4.45
CA GLY A 523 -18.70 18.74 5.79
C GLY A 523 -18.24 17.68 6.77
N ILE A 524 -18.68 17.83 8.01
CA ILE A 524 -18.55 16.84 9.08
C ILE A 524 -19.93 16.27 9.41
N PHE A 525 -19.99 15.00 9.79
CA PHE A 525 -21.26 14.35 10.10
C PHE A 525 -21.17 13.44 11.33
N ALA A 526 -22.34 13.14 11.90
CA ALA A 526 -22.54 12.10 12.90
C ALA A 526 -23.84 11.32 12.61
N ASN A 527 -23.84 10.03 12.89
CA ASN A 527 -25.00 9.14 12.83
C ASN A 527 -24.93 8.13 13.98
N ASN A 528 -26.05 7.90 14.63
CA ASN A 528 -26.18 6.99 15.77
C ASN A 528 -25.21 7.29 16.93
N THR A 529 -24.70 8.51 17.05
CA THR A 529 -23.77 8.94 18.10
C THR A 529 -23.93 10.43 18.37
N GLU A 530 -23.33 10.91 19.44
CA GLU A 530 -22.94 12.30 19.60
C GLU A 530 -21.45 12.42 19.32
N ALA A 531 -21.07 13.22 18.33
CA ALA A 531 -19.68 13.48 17.97
C ALA A 531 -19.34 14.94 18.23
N ALA A 532 -18.14 15.18 18.77
CA ALA A 532 -17.60 16.52 18.92
C ALA A 532 -16.38 16.70 18.03
N PHE A 533 -16.42 17.71 17.16
CA PHE A 533 -15.30 18.15 16.34
C PHE A 533 -14.78 19.48 16.88
N ARG A 534 -13.46 19.54 17.14
CA ARG A 534 -12.79 20.71 17.72
C ARG A 534 -11.59 21.09 16.89
N ASP A 535 -11.19 22.34 17.02
CA ASP A 535 -9.96 22.86 16.45
C ASP A 535 -9.83 22.56 14.95
N ILE A 536 -10.96 22.65 14.23
CA ILE A 536 -10.97 22.44 12.78
C ILE A 536 -10.16 23.55 12.12
N VAL A 537 -9.07 23.16 11.48
CA VAL A 537 -8.17 24.01 10.72
C VAL A 537 -8.01 23.45 9.32
N VAL A 538 -8.13 24.31 8.32
CA VAL A 538 -7.81 23.97 6.93
C VAL A 538 -6.67 24.85 6.47
N LYS A 539 -5.59 24.23 5.99
CA LYS A 539 -4.42 24.89 5.42
C LYS A 539 -4.23 24.48 3.97
N VAL A 540 -3.72 25.40 3.18
CA VAL A 540 -3.39 25.19 1.78
C VAL A 540 -1.96 25.63 1.50
N PRO A 541 -1.34 25.20 0.36
CA PRO A 541 -0.05 25.74 -0.07
C PRO A 541 -0.13 27.26 -0.27
N ALA A 542 1.04 27.91 -0.24
CA ALA A 542 1.14 29.30 -0.73
C ALA A 542 0.74 29.37 -2.21
N ALA A 543 0.07 30.45 -2.60
CA ALA A 543 -0.14 30.72 -4.02
C ALA A 543 1.21 30.90 -4.72
N GLU A 544 1.38 30.27 -5.87
CA GLU A 544 2.57 30.42 -6.74
C GLU A 544 2.65 31.80 -7.37
#